data_0d4a339389eb16a115fc566592ef731a
#
_entry.id   0d4a339389eb16a115fc566592ef731a
#
_cell.length_a   1.000
_cell.length_b   1.000
_cell.length_c   1.000
_cell.angle_alpha   90.00
_cell.angle_beta   90.00
_cell.angle_gamma   90.00
#
_symmetry.space_group_name_H-M   'P 1'
#
loop_
_entity.id
_entity.type
_entity.pdbx_description
1 polymer ?
#
loop_
_entity_poly.entity_id
_entity_poly.type
_entity_poly.pdbx_seq_one_letter_code
_entity_poly.pdbx_strand_id
1 'polypeptide(L)'
;QTELWKGLEYFTDTGQANELGLLAAGLGLEHYLDLRADEADAKAGLTGGTPRTIEGPLYVSGAPETVGFARMDDGSESDHVDTLIIEGTVTDTQGNMIPNAKVEIWHANGLGNYSFFDKAQSEFNLRRTIFTDADGKYTALTTMPVGYGCPPEGTTQALLNKLGRHGN
;
A
#
# COMPACT_ATOMS: atom_id res chain seq x y z
N GLN A 1 -16.41 6.48 33.70
CA GLN A 1 -15.01 6.90 33.93
C GLN A 1 -14.03 5.77 33.61
N THR A 2 -14.27 4.53 34.08
CA THR A 2 -13.37 3.39 33.87
C THR A 2 -13.12 3.08 32.39
N GLU A 3 -14.14 3.12 31.53
CA GLU A 3 -13.99 2.84 30.11
C GLU A 3 -13.22 3.95 29.38
N LEU A 4 -13.38 5.21 29.81
CA LEU A 4 -12.59 6.31 29.26
C LEU A 4 -11.09 6.14 29.58
N TRP A 5 -10.75 5.75 30.80
CA TRP A 5 -9.35 5.49 31.17
C TRP A 5 -8.74 4.33 30.38
N LYS A 6 -9.48 3.24 30.21
CA LYS A 6 -9.03 2.12 29.34
C LYS A 6 -8.81 2.56 27.90
N GLY A 7 -9.65 3.43 27.37
CA GLY A 7 -9.47 4.00 26.04
C GLY A 7 -8.20 4.84 25.92
N LEU A 8 -7.94 5.72 26.89
CA LEU A 8 -6.73 6.54 26.93
C LEU A 8 -5.46 5.69 27.08
N GLU A 9 -5.48 4.67 27.93
CA GLU A 9 -4.40 3.69 28.08
C GLU A 9 -4.12 2.98 26.75
N TYR A 10 -5.15 2.47 26.09
CA TYR A 10 -5.03 1.82 24.79
C TYR A 10 -4.40 2.75 23.73
N PHE A 11 -4.82 4.01 23.64
CA PHE A 11 -4.21 4.98 22.72
C PHE A 11 -2.75 5.26 23.06
N THR A 12 -2.42 5.34 24.34
CA THR A 12 -1.04 5.54 24.77
C THR A 12 -0.15 4.35 24.38
N ASP A 13 -0.61 3.13 24.64
CA ASP A 13 0.10 1.90 24.31
C ASP A 13 0.26 1.76 22.79
N THR A 14 -0.78 2.06 22.01
CA THR A 14 -0.74 2.06 20.56
C THR A 14 0.27 3.08 20.01
N GLY A 15 0.35 4.26 20.63
CA GLY A 15 1.34 5.28 20.29
C GLY A 15 2.78 4.82 20.60
N GLN A 16 2.99 4.19 21.76
CA GLN A 16 4.30 3.62 22.12
C GLN A 16 4.73 2.46 21.21
N ALA A 17 3.77 1.66 20.76
CA ALA A 17 4.02 0.58 19.78
C ALA A 17 4.22 1.09 18.34
N ASN A 18 4.08 2.39 18.07
CA ASN A 18 4.10 3.00 16.75
C ASN A 18 3.03 2.41 15.78
N GLU A 19 1.87 2.06 16.32
CA GLU A 19 0.76 1.43 15.56
C GLU A 19 -0.44 2.38 15.32
N LEU A 20 -0.33 3.68 15.62
CA LEU A 20 -1.44 4.63 15.40
C LEU A 20 -1.86 4.71 13.93
N GLY A 21 -0.92 4.53 12.99
CA GLY A 21 -1.22 4.47 11.56
C GLY A 21 -2.10 3.27 11.20
N LEU A 22 -1.80 2.09 11.75
CA LEU A 22 -2.61 0.87 11.58
C LEU A 22 -4.03 1.06 12.14
N LEU A 23 -4.13 1.68 13.31
CA LEU A 23 -5.43 2.00 13.92
C LEU A 23 -6.23 2.97 13.05
N ALA A 24 -5.61 4.04 12.55
CA ALA A 24 -6.26 5.02 11.68
C ALA A 24 -6.76 4.38 10.38
N ALA A 25 -5.94 3.53 9.74
CA ALA A 25 -6.32 2.78 8.56
C ALA A 25 -7.50 1.83 8.85
N GLY A 26 -7.43 1.07 9.93
CA GLY A 26 -8.49 0.15 10.37
C GLY A 26 -9.82 0.83 10.73
N LEU A 27 -9.79 2.09 11.17
CA LEU A 27 -10.96 2.92 11.41
C LEU A 27 -11.51 3.61 10.16
N GLY A 28 -10.83 3.48 9.00
CA GLY A 28 -11.27 4.04 7.73
C GLY A 28 -11.00 5.54 7.57
N LEU A 29 -10.04 6.11 8.32
CA LEU A 29 -9.72 7.54 8.23
C LEU A 29 -9.24 7.93 6.82
N GLU A 30 -8.39 7.12 6.19
CA GLU A 30 -7.92 7.38 4.82
C GLU A 30 -9.09 7.41 3.84
N HIS A 31 -9.96 6.42 3.90
CA HIS A 31 -11.16 6.39 3.05
C HIS A 31 -12.06 7.61 3.26
N TYR A 32 -12.22 8.05 4.50
CA TYR A 32 -12.98 9.28 4.79
C TYR A 32 -12.33 10.52 4.15
N LEU A 33 -11.01 10.63 4.19
CA LEU A 33 -10.28 11.75 3.57
C LEU A 33 -10.41 11.71 2.04
N ASP A 34 -10.36 10.53 1.43
CA ASP A 34 -10.60 10.34 -0.01
C ASP A 34 -12.01 10.81 -0.42
N LEU A 35 -13.04 10.40 0.32
CA LEU A 35 -14.41 10.87 0.07
C LEU A 35 -14.52 12.40 0.15
N ARG A 36 -13.82 13.05 1.09
CA ARG A 36 -13.79 14.50 1.21
C ARG A 36 -13.07 15.17 0.04
N ALA A 37 -11.98 14.55 -0.45
CA ALA A 37 -11.27 15.02 -1.62
C ALA A 37 -12.11 14.89 -2.89
N ASP A 38 -12.82 13.77 -3.07
CA ASP A 38 -13.74 13.55 -4.20
C ASP A 38 -14.90 14.56 -4.21
N GLU A 39 -15.46 14.89 -3.04
CA GLU A 39 -16.45 15.96 -2.93
C GLU A 39 -15.90 17.33 -3.35
N ALA A 40 -14.67 17.63 -2.99
CA ALA A 40 -14.03 18.90 -3.35
C ALA A 40 -13.77 18.98 -4.86
N ASP A 41 -13.28 17.90 -5.46
CA ASP A 41 -13.07 17.78 -6.91
C ASP A 41 -14.38 17.93 -7.69
N ALA A 42 -15.44 17.24 -7.26
CA ALA A 42 -16.75 17.34 -7.88
C ALA A 42 -17.28 18.79 -7.84
N LYS A 43 -17.11 19.50 -6.71
CA LYS A 43 -17.49 20.91 -6.57
C LYS A 43 -16.67 21.83 -7.47
N ALA A 44 -15.41 21.46 -7.73
CA ALA A 44 -14.52 22.19 -8.65
C ALA A 44 -14.75 21.82 -10.13
N GLY A 45 -15.70 20.92 -10.44
CA GLY A 45 -15.97 20.44 -11.81
C GLY A 45 -14.92 19.45 -12.33
N LEU A 46 -14.05 18.94 -11.47
CA LEU A 46 -13.06 17.91 -11.79
C LEU A 46 -13.72 16.54 -11.64
N THR A 47 -14.13 15.96 -12.76
CA THR A 47 -14.81 14.65 -12.77
C THR A 47 -14.15 13.71 -13.74
N GLY A 48 -14.26 12.40 -13.49
CA GLY A 48 -13.66 11.35 -14.32
C GLY A 48 -12.32 10.86 -13.80
N GLY A 49 -11.75 9.90 -14.50
CA GLY A 49 -10.53 9.20 -14.11
C GLY A 49 -10.79 7.99 -13.19
N THR A 50 -9.71 7.36 -12.76
CA THR A 50 -9.76 6.23 -11.82
C THR A 50 -10.17 6.73 -10.44
N PRO A 51 -11.16 6.08 -9.77
CA PRO A 51 -11.54 6.44 -8.41
C PRO A 51 -10.36 6.39 -7.44
N ARG A 52 -10.33 7.31 -6.47
CA ARG A 52 -9.38 7.23 -5.36
C ARG A 52 -9.63 5.96 -4.53
N THR A 53 -8.56 5.45 -3.99
CA THR A 53 -8.58 4.41 -2.95
C THR A 53 -7.45 4.69 -1.98
N ILE A 54 -7.43 3.98 -0.85
CA ILE A 54 -6.36 4.10 0.14
C ILE A 54 -5.00 3.79 -0.49
N GLU A 55 -3.95 4.47 -0.03
CA GLU A 55 -2.58 4.28 -0.53
C GLU A 55 -2.07 2.85 -0.33
N GLY A 56 -2.48 2.19 0.73
CA GLY A 56 -1.92 0.92 1.16
C GLY A 56 -0.82 1.08 2.22
N PRO A 57 -0.36 -0.02 2.83
CA PRO A 57 0.56 0.04 3.95
C PRO A 57 2.02 0.17 3.53
N LEU A 58 2.83 0.73 4.42
CA LEU A 58 4.29 0.65 4.39
C LEU A 58 4.93 1.21 3.11
N TYR A 59 4.38 2.30 2.56
CA TYR A 59 5.03 3.05 1.49
C TYR A 59 6.42 3.53 1.92
N VAL A 60 7.37 3.44 1.00
CA VAL A 60 8.72 3.99 1.16
C VAL A 60 9.11 4.70 -0.13
N SER A 61 9.46 5.95 -0.03
CA SER A 61 9.94 6.74 -1.17
C SER A 61 11.35 6.34 -1.61
N GLY A 62 11.69 6.63 -2.86
CA GLY A 62 13.04 6.41 -3.39
C GLY A 62 13.27 5.00 -3.94
N ALA A 63 12.20 4.24 -4.23
CA ALA A 63 12.34 2.97 -4.93
C ALA A 63 13.06 3.12 -6.28
N PRO A 64 13.86 2.13 -6.72
CA PRO A 64 14.58 2.19 -7.98
C PRO A 64 13.68 2.50 -9.17
N GLU A 65 14.14 3.41 -10.03
CA GLU A 65 13.38 3.96 -11.17
C GLU A 65 13.69 3.21 -12.46
N THR A 66 12.67 2.98 -13.27
CA THR A 66 12.76 2.41 -14.63
C THR A 66 11.77 3.09 -15.56
N VAL A 67 11.87 2.81 -16.87
CA VAL A 67 10.90 3.30 -17.87
C VAL A 67 10.27 2.11 -18.58
N GLY A 68 8.96 2.10 -18.68
CA GLY A 68 8.16 1.11 -19.40
C GLY A 68 8.12 -0.28 -18.78
N PHE A 69 9.23 -0.82 -18.30
CA PHE A 69 9.32 -2.17 -17.73
C PHE A 69 10.17 -2.22 -16.47
N ALA A 70 9.73 -3.02 -15.50
CA ALA A 70 10.51 -3.35 -14.33
C ALA A 70 10.37 -4.82 -13.92
N ARG A 71 11.50 -5.47 -13.58
CA ARG A 71 11.51 -6.63 -12.70
C ARG A 71 11.60 -6.14 -11.26
N MET A 72 10.65 -6.55 -10.41
CA MET A 72 10.53 -6.00 -9.06
C MET A 72 11.32 -6.80 -8.02
N ASP A 73 11.40 -8.13 -8.17
CA ASP A 73 12.11 -8.99 -7.24
C ASP A 73 13.64 -8.91 -7.43
N ASP A 74 14.39 -9.18 -6.37
CA ASP A 74 15.84 -9.23 -6.35
C ASP A 74 16.41 -10.66 -6.54
N GLY A 75 15.55 -11.63 -6.85
CA GLY A 75 15.90 -13.03 -7.02
C GLY A 75 15.92 -13.85 -5.73
N SER A 76 15.60 -13.23 -4.59
CA SER A 76 15.53 -13.92 -3.29
C SER A 76 14.18 -14.59 -3.01
N GLU A 77 13.18 -14.35 -3.87
CA GLU A 77 11.86 -14.94 -3.73
C GLU A 77 11.92 -16.48 -3.90
N SER A 78 11.11 -17.16 -3.11
CA SER A 78 11.00 -18.61 -3.14
C SER A 78 10.48 -19.09 -4.50
N ASP A 79 11.03 -20.18 -5.03
CA ASP A 79 10.54 -20.88 -6.24
C ASP A 79 9.09 -21.37 -6.11
N HIS A 80 8.49 -21.23 -4.93
CA HIS A 80 7.11 -21.62 -4.65
C HIS A 80 6.11 -20.45 -4.77
N VAL A 81 6.56 -19.26 -5.13
CA VAL A 81 5.69 -18.09 -5.32
C VAL A 81 5.39 -17.92 -6.80
N ASP A 82 4.10 -17.83 -7.14
CA ASP A 82 3.65 -17.65 -8.51
C ASP A 82 4.14 -16.29 -9.06
N THR A 83 4.51 -16.30 -10.34
CA THR A 83 4.84 -15.08 -11.07
C THR A 83 3.58 -14.26 -11.34
N LEU A 84 3.67 -12.96 -11.12
CA LEU A 84 2.64 -11.98 -11.44
C LEU A 84 3.18 -10.96 -12.46
N ILE A 85 2.40 -10.72 -13.51
CA ILE A 85 2.65 -9.62 -14.45
C ILE A 85 1.53 -8.59 -14.27
N ILE A 86 1.92 -7.35 -14.02
CA ILE A 86 1.01 -6.21 -13.92
C ILE A 86 1.29 -5.31 -15.12
N GLU A 87 0.28 -5.11 -15.96
CA GLU A 87 0.37 -4.23 -17.12
C GLU A 87 -0.69 -3.15 -17.04
N GLY A 88 -0.35 -1.96 -17.48
CA GLY A 88 -1.29 -0.86 -17.50
C GLY A 88 -0.93 0.24 -18.49
N THR A 89 -1.89 1.11 -18.71
CA THR A 89 -1.74 2.32 -19.52
C THR A 89 -2.29 3.50 -18.73
N VAL A 90 -1.55 4.59 -18.67
CA VAL A 90 -1.96 5.83 -18.03
C VAL A 90 -2.47 6.79 -19.11
N THR A 91 -3.71 7.26 -18.92
CA THR A 91 -4.36 8.22 -19.83
C THR A 91 -4.95 9.39 -19.06
N ASP A 92 -5.17 10.50 -19.74
CA ASP A 92 -6.03 11.56 -19.21
C ASP A 92 -7.52 11.15 -19.32
N THR A 93 -8.43 12.00 -18.85
CA THR A 93 -9.88 11.76 -18.89
C THR A 93 -10.48 11.81 -20.30
N GLN A 94 -9.69 12.19 -21.31
CA GLN A 94 -10.06 12.23 -22.72
C GLN A 94 -9.53 11.01 -23.50
N GLY A 95 -8.75 10.14 -22.81
CA GLY A 95 -8.14 8.95 -23.39
C GLY A 95 -6.79 9.18 -24.06
N ASN A 96 -6.19 10.37 -23.93
CA ASN A 96 -4.84 10.60 -24.43
C ASN A 96 -3.81 9.93 -23.52
N MET A 97 -2.83 9.28 -24.13
CA MET A 97 -1.74 8.62 -23.41
C MET A 97 -0.88 9.63 -22.66
N ILE A 98 -0.51 9.31 -21.43
CA ILE A 98 0.39 10.15 -20.62
C ILE A 98 1.75 9.46 -20.53
N PRO A 99 2.72 9.85 -21.37
CA PRO A 99 4.09 9.37 -21.24
C PRO A 99 4.76 9.99 -20.00
N ASN A 100 5.73 9.27 -19.45
CA ASN A 100 6.47 9.71 -18.27
C ASN A 100 5.60 9.92 -17.01
N ALA A 101 4.44 9.27 -16.95
CA ALA A 101 3.65 9.21 -15.73
C ALA A 101 4.35 8.31 -14.69
N LYS A 102 4.39 8.77 -13.45
CA LYS A 102 5.02 8.04 -12.36
C LYS A 102 4.05 7.00 -11.80
N VAL A 103 4.43 5.71 -11.88
CA VAL A 103 3.70 4.58 -11.29
C VAL A 103 4.58 3.94 -10.23
N GLU A 104 4.13 3.93 -8.99
CA GLU A 104 4.84 3.32 -7.87
C GLU A 104 4.11 2.05 -7.45
N ILE A 105 4.85 0.94 -7.42
CA ILE A 105 4.31 -0.37 -7.06
C ILE A 105 5.14 -0.96 -5.92
N TRP A 106 4.48 -1.42 -4.88
CA TRP A 106 5.11 -2.14 -3.78
C TRP A 106 4.15 -3.18 -3.20
N HIS A 107 4.70 -4.28 -2.71
CA HIS A 107 3.93 -5.33 -2.06
C HIS A 107 4.79 -6.20 -1.14
N ALA A 108 4.14 -7.02 -0.32
CA ALA A 108 4.80 -8.00 0.53
C ALA A 108 5.38 -9.17 -0.29
N ASN A 109 6.41 -9.82 0.22
CA ASN A 109 6.99 -11.04 -0.34
C ASN A 109 6.09 -12.28 -0.09
N GLY A 110 6.56 -13.45 -0.53
CA GLY A 110 5.86 -14.73 -0.33
C GLY A 110 5.70 -15.18 1.13
N LEU A 111 6.27 -14.46 2.10
CA LEU A 111 6.09 -14.66 3.54
C LEU A 111 5.22 -13.58 4.20
N GLY A 112 4.71 -12.63 3.44
CA GLY A 112 3.93 -11.51 3.96
C GLY A 112 4.75 -10.36 4.54
N ASN A 113 6.06 -10.31 4.28
CA ASN A 113 6.96 -9.29 4.80
C ASN A 113 7.27 -8.23 3.74
N TYR A 114 7.35 -6.98 4.17
CA TYR A 114 7.75 -5.85 3.33
C TYR A 114 9.25 -5.57 3.45
N SER A 115 9.91 -5.44 2.31
CA SER A 115 11.29 -4.95 2.21
C SER A 115 11.42 -3.58 2.88
N PHE A 116 12.63 -3.13 3.17
CA PHE A 116 12.96 -1.98 4.00
C PHE A 116 12.76 -2.24 5.51
N PHE A 117 11.65 -2.85 5.90
CA PHE A 117 11.33 -3.22 7.29
C PHE A 117 11.87 -4.61 7.65
N ASP A 118 11.81 -5.57 6.72
CA ASP A 118 12.39 -6.91 6.86
C ASP A 118 13.84 -6.90 6.39
N LYS A 119 14.77 -7.09 7.32
CA LYS A 119 16.22 -7.07 7.04
C LYS A 119 16.75 -8.34 6.36
N ALA A 120 15.91 -9.35 6.16
CA ALA A 120 16.24 -10.53 5.36
C ALA A 120 16.15 -10.27 3.85
N GLN A 121 15.54 -9.18 3.45
CA GLN A 121 15.38 -8.75 2.05
C GLN A 121 16.33 -7.60 1.72
N SER A 122 16.64 -7.43 0.43
CA SER A 122 17.25 -6.17 -0.03
C SER A 122 16.31 -5.00 0.21
N GLU A 123 16.85 -3.80 0.41
CA GLU A 123 16.12 -2.62 0.89
C GLU A 123 14.86 -2.30 0.07
N PHE A 124 14.93 -2.47 -1.26
CA PHE A 124 13.84 -2.18 -2.18
C PHE A 124 13.37 -3.42 -2.96
N ASN A 125 13.52 -4.63 -2.41
CA ASN A 125 12.91 -5.82 -3.00
C ASN A 125 11.39 -5.63 -3.10
N LEU A 126 10.79 -5.96 -4.26
CA LEU A 126 9.36 -5.82 -4.55
C LEU A 126 8.84 -4.37 -4.43
N ARG A 127 9.71 -3.38 -4.65
CA ARG A 127 9.37 -1.96 -4.72
C ARG A 127 9.99 -1.36 -5.97
N ARG A 128 9.20 -0.69 -6.81
CA ARG A 128 9.70 0.00 -8.03
C ARG A 128 8.89 1.26 -8.32
N THR A 129 9.59 2.22 -8.88
CA THR A 129 9.02 3.36 -9.57
C THR A 129 9.18 3.14 -11.08
N ILE A 130 8.08 3.07 -11.81
CA ILE A 130 8.07 2.88 -13.25
C ILE A 130 7.49 4.14 -13.89
N PHE A 131 8.26 4.81 -14.72
CA PHE A 131 7.73 5.86 -15.58
C PHE A 131 7.14 5.22 -16.84
N THR A 132 5.95 5.62 -17.23
CA THR A 132 5.33 5.13 -18.45
C THR A 132 6.18 5.47 -19.68
N ASP A 133 6.17 4.59 -20.66
CA ASP A 133 6.85 4.79 -21.94
C ASP A 133 6.18 5.85 -22.83
N ALA A 134 6.64 6.00 -24.07
CA ALA A 134 6.09 6.98 -25.02
C ALA A 134 4.61 6.76 -25.34
N ASP A 135 4.11 5.53 -25.17
CA ASP A 135 2.72 5.13 -25.38
C ASP A 135 1.89 5.14 -24.08
N GLY A 136 2.42 5.70 -23.01
CA GLY A 136 1.75 5.75 -21.70
C GLY A 136 1.67 4.40 -20.99
N LYS A 137 2.46 3.40 -21.41
CA LYS A 137 2.39 2.03 -20.91
C LYS A 137 3.43 1.74 -19.85
N TYR A 138 3.11 0.80 -18.96
CA TYR A 138 4.04 0.21 -18.00
C TYR A 138 3.79 -1.28 -17.82
N THR A 139 4.82 -2.02 -17.48
CA THR A 139 4.77 -3.45 -17.15
C THR A 139 5.66 -3.71 -15.95
N ALA A 140 5.14 -4.38 -14.94
CA ALA A 140 5.90 -4.90 -13.80
C ALA A 140 5.85 -6.42 -13.79
N LEU A 141 7.03 -7.06 -13.78
CA LEU A 141 7.19 -8.48 -13.55
C LEU A 141 7.54 -8.67 -12.06
N THR A 142 6.71 -9.38 -11.35
CA THR A 142 6.84 -9.56 -9.90
C THR A 142 6.33 -10.94 -9.46
N THR A 143 6.16 -11.13 -8.17
CA THR A 143 5.61 -12.35 -7.56
C THR A 143 4.22 -12.07 -6.98
N MET A 144 3.37 -13.10 -6.92
CA MET A 144 2.05 -12.99 -6.32
C MET A 144 2.20 -12.73 -4.81
N PRO A 145 1.68 -11.60 -4.29
CA PRO A 145 1.72 -11.34 -2.85
C PRO A 145 0.84 -12.33 -2.08
N VAL A 146 1.27 -12.69 -0.89
CA VAL A 146 0.45 -13.48 0.04
C VAL A 146 -0.23 -12.59 1.07
N GLY A 147 -1.27 -13.11 1.72
CA GLY A 147 -1.92 -12.43 2.83
C GLY A 147 -1.01 -12.32 4.05
N TYR A 148 -1.18 -11.24 4.81
CA TYR A 148 -0.47 -10.99 6.07
C TYR A 148 -1.38 -10.26 7.05
N GLY A 149 -1.04 -10.29 8.33
CA GLY A 149 -1.81 -9.68 9.40
C GLY A 149 -1.06 -8.54 10.10
N CYS A 150 -1.71 -7.97 11.12
CA CYS A 150 -1.05 -7.07 12.05
C CYS A 150 0.02 -7.81 12.87
N PRO A 151 1.02 -7.11 13.43
CA PRO A 151 1.97 -7.74 14.33
C PRO A 151 1.27 -8.53 15.44
N PRO A 152 1.58 -9.84 15.63
CA PRO A 152 0.81 -10.72 16.52
C PRO A 152 0.73 -10.25 17.97
N GLU A 153 1.80 -9.62 18.45
CA GLU A 153 1.91 -9.08 19.81
C GLU A 153 1.53 -7.59 19.90
N GLY A 154 1.03 -7.02 18.79
CA GLY A 154 0.72 -5.60 18.70
C GLY A 154 -0.62 -5.23 19.33
N THR A 155 -0.78 -3.95 19.64
CA THR A 155 -2.01 -3.37 20.22
C THR A 155 -3.18 -3.46 19.24
N THR A 156 -2.93 -3.32 17.95
CA THR A 156 -3.95 -3.45 16.89
C THR A 156 -4.48 -4.88 16.82
N GLN A 157 -3.60 -5.89 16.86
CA GLN A 157 -4.02 -7.30 16.91
C GLN A 157 -4.81 -7.61 18.18
N ALA A 158 -4.39 -7.07 19.33
CA ALA A 158 -5.12 -7.22 20.58
C ALA A 158 -6.55 -6.65 20.49
N LEU A 159 -6.73 -5.51 19.81
CA LEU A 159 -8.05 -4.94 19.56
C LEU A 159 -8.90 -5.84 18.65
N LEU A 160 -8.33 -6.32 17.53
CA LEU A 160 -9.02 -7.23 16.60
C LEU A 160 -9.49 -8.49 17.31
N ASN A 161 -8.65 -9.10 18.15
CA ASN A 161 -8.99 -10.27 18.96
C ASN A 161 -10.18 -10.00 19.91
N LYS A 162 -10.21 -8.82 20.55
CA LYS A 162 -11.34 -8.41 21.42
C LYS A 162 -12.63 -8.21 20.63
N LEU A 163 -12.55 -7.80 19.38
CA LEU A 163 -13.70 -7.63 18.49
C LEU A 163 -14.12 -8.93 17.78
N GLY A 164 -13.43 -10.05 18.02
CA GLY A 164 -13.68 -11.32 17.34
C GLY A 164 -13.35 -11.28 15.85
N ARG A 165 -12.43 -10.41 15.44
CA ARG A 165 -11.96 -10.29 14.06
C ARG A 165 -10.56 -10.89 13.92
N HIS A 166 -10.32 -11.55 12.80
CA HIS A 166 -8.99 -12.03 12.44
C HIS A 166 -8.22 -10.91 11.74
N GLY A 167 -6.92 -10.81 12.00
CA GLY A 167 -6.05 -9.80 11.44
C GLY A 167 -5.46 -10.14 10.05
N ASN A 168 -6.08 -11.09 9.35
CA ASN A 168 -5.64 -11.56 8.01
C ASN A 168 -6.67 -11.15 6.97
#